data_cd1d9643f5df3ad6ee30b7fc534ec5c4
#
_entry.id   cd1d9643f5df3ad6ee30b7fc534ec5c4
#
_cell.length_a   1.000
_cell.length_b   1.000
_cell.length_c   1.000
_cell.angle_alpha   90.00
_cell.angle_beta   90.00
_cell.angle_gamma   90.00
#
_symmetry.space_group_name_H-M   'P 1'
#
loop_
_entity.id
_entity.type
_entity.pdbx_description
1 polymer ?
#
loop_
_entity_poly.entity_id
_entity_poly.type
_entity_poly.pdbx_seq_one_letter_code
_entity_poly.pdbx_strand_id
1 'polypeptide(L)'
;MRTTALATVGLAAAAALALSGCAAGGGDESGDVTITYTNFISNDGNEENLQKIVDAFEEENPDITVDVTTLPYADYSTALQTDLAAGTVSDVFDIEYANYAQYQANGVLAELPVEDPDAYRQSVLDAYQTDGAQYALPSSFSTVVLFYNSDLFDAAGLEYPTTDWTWADEQAAAETLTDQAAGVWGDHQPVSFYEYYKVLAQNGGEFLDESGTKTAFNSPEGVEAAEWLVGKSGTVMPTIEEGQGTPDFDTKLFTDGKLGMLHTGIWMFGAFAELPFGWDIAVEPGNTEQASALFSNAVGVSAESDHVEAATKFAEFLTSSDVMVQARLDSGWELPATSDEAELSGYLDQGDPANRQAVFDSLEHVALPPVVAEGQQEMQDIMTEELVEAQSGRKSVEDALASAEERINAAIGG
;
A
#
# COMPACT_ATOMS: atom_id res chain seq x y z
N MET A 1 -62.17 41.92 -18.76
CA MET A 1 -62.91 41.59 -19.99
C MET A 1 -62.68 40.16 -20.36
N ARG A 2 -63.74 39.45 -20.18
CA ARG A 2 -64.26 38.34 -21.01
C ARG A 2 -63.34 37.09 -21.11
N THR A 3 -63.75 36.04 -20.47
CA THR A 3 -64.90 35.12 -20.46
C THR A 3 -64.47 33.78 -21.11
N THR A 4 -64.55 32.73 -20.26
CA THR A 4 -65.28 31.44 -20.45
C THR A 4 -64.86 30.57 -21.67
N ALA A 5 -64.71 29.26 -21.61
CA ALA A 5 -65.71 28.30 -21.14
C ALA A 5 -65.15 26.90 -20.91
N LEU A 6 -65.78 26.23 -19.98
CA LEU A 6 -65.87 24.82 -19.73
C LEU A 6 -66.20 23.94 -20.94
N ALA A 7 -65.71 22.71 -20.94
CA ALA A 7 -66.50 21.54 -21.35
C ALA A 7 -65.96 20.24 -20.69
N THR A 8 -66.78 19.74 -19.80
CA THR A 8 -66.83 18.37 -19.26
C THR A 8 -67.50 17.43 -20.24
N VAL A 9 -67.26 16.13 -20.12
CA VAL A 9 -67.98 14.89 -20.43
C VAL A 9 -66.94 13.83 -20.82
N GLY A 10 -66.82 12.61 -20.33
CA GLY A 10 -67.68 11.80 -19.45
C GLY A 10 -67.08 10.39 -19.40
N LEU A 11 -67.43 9.75 -18.34
CA LEU A 11 -67.33 8.42 -17.83
C LEU A 11 -67.40 7.27 -18.89
N ALA A 12 -66.52 6.25 -18.75
CA ALA A 12 -66.96 4.85 -18.80
C ALA A 12 -65.92 3.90 -18.20
N ALA A 13 -66.35 3.17 -17.22
CA ALA A 13 -65.62 2.08 -16.53
C ALA A 13 -65.61 0.80 -17.38
N ALA A 14 -64.53 0.02 -17.30
CA ALA A 14 -64.59 -1.43 -17.42
C ALA A 14 -63.50 -2.07 -16.56
N ALA A 15 -63.89 -2.66 -15.46
CA ALA A 15 -63.12 -3.57 -14.65
C ALA A 15 -62.97 -4.91 -15.37
N ALA A 16 -61.74 -5.42 -15.49
CA ALA A 16 -61.50 -6.83 -15.74
C ALA A 16 -60.48 -7.32 -14.75
N LEU A 17 -60.91 -7.98 -13.70
CA LEU A 17 -60.11 -8.86 -12.86
C LEU A 17 -59.70 -10.07 -13.68
N ALA A 18 -58.38 -10.30 -13.75
CA ALA A 18 -57.83 -11.63 -14.05
C ALA A 18 -56.85 -11.98 -12.95
N LEU A 19 -57.29 -12.80 -12.00
CA LEU A 19 -56.45 -13.60 -11.16
C LEU A 19 -55.70 -14.58 -12.03
N SER A 20 -54.37 -14.58 -11.97
CA SER A 20 -53.55 -15.69 -12.39
C SER A 20 -52.33 -15.77 -11.48
N GLY A 21 -52.39 -16.74 -10.59
CA GLY A 21 -51.37 -17.73 -10.31
C GLY A 21 -50.07 -17.26 -9.70
N CYS A 22 -49.96 -17.41 -8.37
CA CYS A 22 -48.67 -17.64 -7.71
C CYS A 22 -48.05 -18.88 -8.34
N ALA A 23 -46.97 -18.67 -9.11
CA ALA A 23 -45.96 -19.67 -9.35
C ALA A 23 -44.73 -19.15 -8.58
N ALA A 24 -44.46 -19.79 -7.42
CA ALA A 24 -43.14 -19.76 -6.83
C ALA A 24 -42.21 -20.48 -7.80
N GLY A 25 -41.51 -19.71 -8.62
CA GLY A 25 -40.37 -20.13 -9.41
C GLY A 25 -39.21 -19.41 -8.83
N GLY A 26 -38.30 -20.14 -8.17
CA GLY A 26 -36.92 -19.66 -8.01
C GLY A 26 -36.41 -19.41 -9.43
N GLY A 27 -36.31 -18.19 -9.82
CA GLY A 27 -35.57 -17.78 -10.99
C GLY A 27 -34.14 -17.56 -10.54
N ASP A 28 -33.23 -18.38 -11.05
CA ASP A 28 -31.86 -17.94 -11.27
C ASP A 28 -31.97 -16.61 -12.03
N GLU A 29 -31.66 -15.50 -11.36
CA GLU A 29 -31.39 -14.25 -12.08
C GLU A 29 -29.98 -14.38 -12.69
N SER A 30 -29.85 -15.14 -13.78
CA SER A 30 -28.73 -15.02 -14.68
C SER A 30 -28.91 -13.76 -15.52
N GLY A 31 -28.76 -12.60 -14.90
CA GLY A 31 -28.60 -11.32 -15.57
C GLY A 31 -27.12 -10.94 -15.52
N ASP A 32 -26.63 -10.30 -16.59
CA ASP A 32 -25.29 -9.72 -16.62
C ASP A 32 -25.11 -8.78 -15.38
N VAL A 33 -24.13 -9.09 -14.53
CA VAL A 33 -23.80 -8.31 -13.32
C VAL A 33 -22.61 -7.43 -13.65
N THR A 34 -22.67 -6.15 -13.28
CA THR A 34 -21.51 -5.27 -13.30
C THR A 34 -21.10 -4.98 -11.86
N ILE A 35 -19.85 -5.29 -11.52
CA ILE A 35 -19.22 -4.93 -10.25
C ILE A 35 -18.22 -3.82 -10.48
N THR A 36 -18.01 -2.99 -9.46
CA THR A 36 -17.03 -1.91 -9.47
C THR A 36 -15.81 -2.27 -8.64
N TYR A 37 -14.61 -1.92 -9.13
CA TYR A 37 -13.36 -2.13 -8.42
C TYR A 37 -12.52 -0.85 -8.39
N THR A 38 -12.12 -0.40 -7.20
CA THR A 38 -11.23 0.75 -7.01
C THR A 38 -9.90 0.33 -6.40
N ASN A 39 -8.79 0.76 -7.02
CA ASN A 39 -7.43 0.41 -6.64
C ASN A 39 -6.47 1.60 -6.73
N PHE A 40 -5.22 1.42 -6.26
CA PHE A 40 -4.16 2.44 -6.26
C PHE A 40 -2.92 2.05 -7.07
N ILE A 41 -3.03 1.17 -8.04
CA ILE A 41 -1.90 0.58 -8.77
C ILE A 41 -1.37 1.44 -9.93
N SER A 42 -1.75 2.72 -10.02
CA SER A 42 -1.41 3.59 -11.15
C SER A 42 0.07 3.98 -11.25
N ASN A 43 0.85 3.80 -10.17
CA ASN A 43 2.16 4.42 -10.07
C ASN A 43 3.23 3.81 -10.98
N ASP A 44 3.10 2.53 -11.37
CA ASP A 44 4.18 1.76 -11.99
C ASP A 44 3.81 1.20 -13.38
N GLY A 45 2.74 1.70 -13.98
CA GLY A 45 2.27 1.22 -15.29
C GLY A 45 1.65 -0.18 -15.23
N ASN A 46 1.25 -0.64 -14.05
CA ASN A 46 0.64 -1.96 -13.85
C ASN A 46 -0.84 -2.03 -14.25
N GLU A 47 -1.43 -0.94 -14.75
CA GLU A 47 -2.81 -0.92 -15.25
C GLU A 47 -3.02 -1.91 -16.41
N GLU A 48 -2.00 -2.07 -17.29
CA GLU A 48 -2.07 -3.05 -18.36
C GLU A 48 -2.02 -4.49 -17.85
N ASN A 49 -1.29 -4.74 -16.75
CA ASN A 49 -1.23 -6.04 -16.09
C ASN A 49 -2.56 -6.35 -15.39
N LEU A 50 -3.13 -5.37 -14.68
CA LEU A 50 -4.46 -5.51 -14.10
C LEU A 50 -5.51 -5.79 -15.18
N GLN A 51 -5.47 -5.07 -16.30
CA GLN A 51 -6.44 -5.30 -17.38
C GLN A 51 -6.38 -6.74 -17.92
N LYS A 52 -5.18 -7.33 -18.04
CA LYS A 52 -5.06 -8.76 -18.44
C LYS A 52 -5.73 -9.71 -17.44
N ILE A 53 -5.62 -9.40 -16.13
CA ILE A 53 -6.26 -10.21 -15.09
C ILE A 53 -7.78 -10.05 -15.16
N VAL A 54 -8.27 -8.83 -15.34
CA VAL A 54 -9.72 -8.55 -15.50
C VAL A 54 -10.27 -9.24 -16.77
N ASP A 55 -9.59 -9.11 -17.91
CA ASP A 55 -10.01 -9.75 -19.16
C ASP A 55 -10.10 -11.28 -19.00
N ALA A 56 -9.14 -11.89 -18.29
CA ALA A 56 -9.15 -13.34 -18.02
C ALA A 56 -10.30 -13.74 -17.09
N PHE A 57 -10.58 -12.92 -16.05
CA PHE A 57 -11.73 -13.15 -15.18
C PHE A 57 -13.06 -13.10 -15.94
N GLU A 58 -13.25 -12.09 -16.78
CA GLU A 58 -14.47 -11.93 -17.59
C GLU A 58 -14.62 -13.04 -18.65
N GLU A 59 -13.51 -13.58 -19.20
CA GLU A 59 -13.55 -14.75 -20.09
C GLU A 59 -14.05 -16.00 -19.38
N GLU A 60 -13.64 -16.20 -18.11
CA GLU A 60 -14.10 -17.32 -17.28
C GLU A 60 -15.50 -17.11 -16.70
N ASN A 61 -15.93 -15.85 -16.54
CA ASN A 61 -17.19 -15.44 -15.92
C ASN A 61 -17.97 -14.48 -16.84
N PRO A 62 -18.47 -14.95 -17.98
CA PRO A 62 -19.06 -14.09 -19.02
C PRO A 62 -20.32 -13.32 -18.59
N ASP A 63 -20.91 -13.68 -17.45
CA ASP A 63 -22.07 -12.99 -16.88
C ASP A 63 -21.67 -11.86 -15.90
N ILE A 64 -20.34 -11.67 -15.64
CA ILE A 64 -19.84 -10.64 -14.74
C ILE A 64 -18.91 -9.69 -15.52
N THR A 65 -19.16 -8.39 -15.40
CA THR A 65 -18.28 -7.33 -15.93
C THR A 65 -17.68 -6.54 -14.78
N VAL A 66 -16.41 -6.15 -14.88
CA VAL A 66 -15.70 -5.39 -13.87
C VAL A 66 -15.40 -3.98 -14.37
N ASP A 67 -15.98 -2.97 -13.72
CA ASP A 67 -15.68 -1.55 -13.98
C ASP A 67 -14.57 -1.08 -13.04
N VAL A 68 -13.38 -0.86 -13.60
CA VAL A 68 -12.15 -0.57 -12.84
C VAL A 68 -11.91 0.93 -12.74
N THR A 69 -11.68 1.42 -11.54
CA THR A 69 -11.20 2.77 -11.25
C THR A 69 -9.84 2.70 -10.59
N THR A 70 -8.82 3.26 -11.23
CA THR A 70 -7.46 3.36 -10.68
C THR A 70 -7.20 4.80 -10.24
N LEU A 71 -6.77 4.97 -9.00
CA LEU A 71 -6.44 6.27 -8.40
C LEU A 71 -4.94 6.34 -8.10
N PRO A 72 -4.34 7.55 -8.17
CA PRO A 72 -2.99 7.76 -7.65
C PRO A 72 -2.93 7.37 -6.16
N TYR A 73 -1.85 6.71 -5.74
CA TYR A 73 -1.67 6.29 -4.34
C TYR A 73 -1.87 7.43 -3.34
N ALA A 74 -1.31 8.61 -3.64
CA ALA A 74 -1.41 9.80 -2.78
C ALA A 74 -2.86 10.29 -2.54
N ASP A 75 -3.78 10.00 -3.46
CA ASP A 75 -5.17 10.44 -3.39
C ASP A 75 -6.12 9.33 -2.89
N TYR A 76 -5.65 8.06 -2.93
CA TYR A 76 -6.49 6.88 -2.74
C TYR A 76 -7.17 6.84 -1.37
N SER A 77 -6.42 6.97 -0.29
CA SER A 77 -6.96 6.88 1.08
C SER A 77 -8.03 7.94 1.35
N THR A 78 -7.80 9.18 0.89
CA THR A 78 -8.77 10.28 1.04
C THR A 78 -10.04 10.03 0.23
N ALA A 79 -9.90 9.55 -1.01
CA ALA A 79 -11.03 9.22 -1.86
C ALA A 79 -11.85 8.06 -1.27
N LEU A 80 -11.18 6.97 -0.87
CA LEU A 80 -11.84 5.81 -0.28
C LEU A 80 -12.62 6.17 1.00
N GLN A 81 -12.04 6.96 1.90
CA GLN A 81 -12.74 7.42 3.11
C GLN A 81 -13.96 8.29 2.78
N THR A 82 -13.85 9.13 1.73
CA THR A 82 -14.97 9.95 1.27
C THR A 82 -16.11 9.07 0.75
N ASP A 83 -15.79 8.08 -0.05
CA ASP A 83 -16.77 7.17 -0.65
C ASP A 83 -17.42 6.27 0.41
N LEU A 84 -16.62 5.76 1.37
CA LEU A 84 -17.15 5.02 2.54
C LEU A 84 -18.13 5.88 3.36
N ALA A 85 -17.78 7.12 3.64
CA ALA A 85 -18.67 8.03 4.39
C ALA A 85 -19.93 8.41 3.63
N ALA A 86 -19.89 8.40 2.28
CA ALA A 86 -21.02 8.72 1.41
C ALA A 86 -21.90 7.48 1.08
N GLY A 87 -21.45 6.26 1.40
CA GLY A 87 -22.10 5.02 0.96
C GLY A 87 -22.01 4.80 -0.56
N THR A 88 -20.91 5.24 -1.17
CA THR A 88 -20.65 5.15 -2.62
C THR A 88 -19.35 4.40 -2.95
N VAL A 89 -18.82 3.67 -1.97
CA VAL A 89 -17.63 2.84 -2.17
C VAL A 89 -17.90 1.74 -3.21
N SER A 90 -16.89 1.40 -3.98
CA SER A 90 -16.94 0.31 -4.96
C SER A 90 -17.26 -1.03 -4.29
N ASP A 91 -17.82 -1.98 -5.07
CA ASP A 91 -18.10 -3.33 -4.61
C ASP A 91 -16.83 -4.02 -4.10
N VAL A 92 -15.71 -3.79 -4.78
CA VAL A 92 -14.38 -4.31 -4.46
C VAL A 92 -13.39 -3.15 -4.36
N PHE A 93 -12.49 -3.18 -3.39
CA PHE A 93 -11.47 -2.14 -3.23
C PHE A 93 -10.20 -2.66 -2.54
N ASP A 94 -9.07 -2.02 -2.86
CA ASP A 94 -7.79 -2.35 -2.24
C ASP A 94 -7.72 -1.87 -0.79
N ILE A 95 -7.02 -2.63 0.04
CA ILE A 95 -6.82 -2.34 1.46
C ILE A 95 -5.34 -2.53 1.80
N GLU A 96 -4.72 -1.50 2.34
CA GLU A 96 -3.43 -1.64 3.01
C GLU A 96 -3.63 -2.28 4.39
N TYR A 97 -2.73 -3.17 4.77
CA TYR A 97 -2.80 -3.88 6.06
C TYR A 97 -3.02 -2.93 7.25
N ALA A 98 -2.34 -1.79 7.26
CA ALA A 98 -2.45 -0.81 8.35
C ALA A 98 -3.87 -0.28 8.56
N ASN A 99 -4.70 -0.27 7.51
CA ASN A 99 -6.07 0.28 7.54
C ASN A 99 -7.15 -0.80 7.73
N TYR A 100 -6.77 -2.10 7.60
CA TYR A 100 -7.71 -3.21 7.67
C TYR A 100 -8.54 -3.22 8.97
N ALA A 101 -7.85 -3.11 10.12
CA ALA A 101 -8.51 -3.19 11.43
C ALA A 101 -9.58 -2.11 11.59
N GLN A 102 -9.33 -0.89 11.12
CA GLN A 102 -10.29 0.21 11.15
C GLN A 102 -11.50 -0.07 10.25
N TYR A 103 -11.28 -0.55 9.02
CA TYR A 103 -12.39 -0.86 8.10
C TYR A 103 -13.25 -2.01 8.60
N GLN A 104 -12.60 -3.05 9.16
CA GLN A 104 -13.32 -4.18 9.76
C GLN A 104 -14.14 -3.75 10.98
N ALA A 105 -13.56 -2.98 11.91
CA ALA A 105 -14.25 -2.49 13.12
C ALA A 105 -15.45 -1.59 12.77
N ASN A 106 -15.38 -0.83 11.69
CA ASN A 106 -16.46 0.02 11.19
C ASN A 106 -17.54 -0.76 10.42
N GLY A 107 -17.35 -2.07 10.20
CA GLY A 107 -18.33 -2.93 9.54
C GLY A 107 -18.53 -2.63 8.05
N VAL A 108 -17.51 -2.05 7.39
CA VAL A 108 -17.56 -1.72 5.95
C VAL A 108 -17.19 -2.89 5.06
N LEU A 109 -16.61 -3.95 5.63
CA LEU A 109 -16.16 -5.14 4.92
C LEU A 109 -17.16 -6.29 5.07
N ALA A 110 -17.47 -6.96 3.98
CA ALA A 110 -18.23 -8.20 3.99
C ALA A 110 -17.38 -9.36 4.51
N GLU A 111 -18.00 -10.32 5.18
CA GLU A 111 -17.38 -11.60 5.48
C GLU A 111 -17.24 -12.43 4.18
N LEU A 112 -16.04 -12.95 3.93
CA LEU A 112 -15.71 -13.65 2.69
C LEU A 112 -15.58 -15.16 2.95
N PRO A 113 -16.38 -16.00 2.29
CA PRO A 113 -16.12 -17.42 2.24
C PRO A 113 -14.92 -17.67 1.32
N VAL A 114 -13.80 -18.12 1.85
CA VAL A 114 -12.61 -18.47 1.05
C VAL A 114 -12.76 -19.88 0.51
N GLU A 115 -12.85 -20.02 -0.83
CA GLU A 115 -13.05 -21.35 -1.45
C GLU A 115 -11.78 -22.20 -1.39
N ASP A 116 -10.60 -21.60 -1.62
CA ASP A 116 -9.30 -22.27 -1.59
C ASP A 116 -8.31 -21.54 -0.65
N PRO A 117 -8.38 -21.74 0.66
CA PRO A 117 -7.44 -21.10 1.60
C PRO A 117 -6.00 -21.60 1.43
N ASP A 118 -5.79 -22.80 0.86
CA ASP A 118 -4.47 -23.36 0.63
C ASP A 118 -3.71 -22.66 -0.52
N ALA A 119 -4.40 -21.89 -1.36
CA ALA A 119 -3.77 -21.05 -2.39
C ALA A 119 -2.94 -19.92 -1.78
N TYR A 120 -3.25 -19.49 -0.58
CA TYR A 120 -2.59 -18.36 0.08
C TYR A 120 -1.54 -18.82 1.09
N ARG A 121 -0.51 -18.01 1.28
CA ARG A 121 0.41 -18.11 2.42
C ARG A 121 -0.37 -17.86 3.71
N GLN A 122 -0.52 -18.90 4.53
CA GLN A 122 -1.42 -18.88 5.69
C GLN A 122 -1.19 -17.71 6.64
N SER A 123 0.07 -17.35 6.93
CA SER A 123 0.39 -16.22 7.81
C SER A 123 -0.10 -14.87 7.27
N VAL A 124 -0.18 -14.72 5.95
CA VAL A 124 -0.68 -13.50 5.32
C VAL A 124 -2.20 -13.51 5.24
N LEU A 125 -2.81 -14.67 4.98
CA LEU A 125 -4.28 -14.83 5.00
C LEU A 125 -4.85 -14.55 6.39
N ASP A 126 -4.22 -15.10 7.43
CA ASP A 126 -4.65 -14.93 8.84
C ASP A 126 -4.58 -13.47 9.30
N ALA A 127 -3.71 -12.65 8.69
CA ALA A 127 -3.59 -11.23 9.01
C ALA A 127 -4.86 -10.41 8.71
N TYR A 128 -5.75 -10.93 7.84
CA TYR A 128 -7.01 -10.32 7.46
C TYR A 128 -8.24 -11.06 8.00
N GLN A 129 -8.04 -11.76 9.11
CA GLN A 129 -9.12 -12.40 9.86
C GLN A 129 -9.45 -11.64 11.14
N THR A 130 -10.71 -11.68 11.52
CA THR A 130 -11.18 -11.20 12.82
C THR A 130 -12.18 -12.22 13.39
N ASP A 131 -11.95 -12.66 14.60
CA ASP A 131 -12.80 -13.68 15.28
C ASP A 131 -12.98 -14.98 14.48
N GLY A 132 -12.01 -15.31 13.62
CA GLY A 132 -12.02 -16.52 12.80
C GLY A 132 -12.80 -16.40 11.49
N ALA A 133 -13.29 -15.21 11.14
CA ALA A 133 -13.90 -14.90 9.85
C ALA A 133 -12.94 -14.06 8.99
N GLN A 134 -12.95 -14.32 7.68
CA GLN A 134 -12.14 -13.58 6.70
C GLN A 134 -12.89 -12.36 6.19
N TYR A 135 -12.23 -11.17 6.13
CA TYR A 135 -12.85 -9.94 5.66
C TYR A 135 -12.11 -9.27 4.51
N ALA A 136 -10.89 -9.70 4.22
CA ALA A 136 -10.17 -9.30 3.02
C ALA A 136 -9.23 -10.41 2.58
N LEU A 137 -8.90 -10.47 1.28
CA LEU A 137 -8.00 -11.47 0.70
C LEU A 137 -6.66 -10.82 0.37
N PRO A 138 -5.53 -11.35 0.86
CA PRO A 138 -4.24 -10.79 0.57
C PRO A 138 -3.91 -10.88 -0.92
N SER A 139 -3.60 -9.75 -1.55
CA SER A 139 -3.24 -9.67 -2.96
C SER A 139 -1.74 -9.69 -3.18
N SER A 140 -0.99 -9.08 -2.27
CA SER A 140 0.46 -8.96 -2.39
C SER A 140 1.13 -8.73 -1.06
N PHE A 141 2.44 -8.94 -1.07
CA PHE A 141 3.34 -8.43 -0.04
C PHE A 141 4.61 -7.88 -0.68
N SER A 142 5.24 -6.92 0.01
CA SER A 142 6.50 -6.34 -0.41
C SER A 142 7.34 -5.93 0.80
N THR A 143 8.65 -5.89 0.62
CA THR A 143 9.57 -5.33 1.60
C THR A 143 10.19 -4.06 1.07
N VAL A 144 10.53 -3.14 1.98
CA VAL A 144 11.45 -2.05 1.69
C VAL A 144 12.87 -2.62 1.69
N VAL A 145 13.64 -2.25 0.69
CA VAL A 145 15.05 -2.62 0.52
C VAL A 145 15.86 -1.38 0.17
N LEU A 146 17.16 -1.43 0.36
CA LEU A 146 18.07 -0.38 -0.07
C LEU A 146 18.42 -0.57 -1.54
N PHE A 147 17.92 0.28 -2.42
CA PHE A 147 18.38 0.38 -3.81
C PHE A 147 19.67 1.18 -3.86
N TYR A 148 20.62 0.80 -4.71
CA TYR A 148 21.84 1.57 -4.91
C TYR A 148 22.27 1.62 -6.37
N ASN A 149 22.86 2.77 -6.75
CA ASN A 149 23.43 3.01 -8.07
C ASN A 149 24.86 2.50 -8.10
N SER A 150 25.10 1.31 -8.69
CA SER A 150 26.40 0.68 -8.72
C SER A 150 27.46 1.49 -9.49
N ASP A 151 27.06 2.25 -10.52
CA ASP A 151 27.98 3.09 -11.28
C ASP A 151 28.54 4.25 -10.41
N LEU A 152 27.72 4.82 -9.53
CA LEU A 152 28.17 5.87 -8.59
C LEU A 152 29.09 5.28 -7.52
N PHE A 153 28.79 4.08 -6.99
CA PHE A 153 29.64 3.36 -6.05
C PHE A 153 31.01 3.05 -6.68
N ASP A 154 31.02 2.50 -7.89
CA ASP A 154 32.24 2.20 -8.64
C ASP A 154 33.10 3.46 -8.91
N ALA A 155 32.45 4.54 -9.32
CA ALA A 155 33.12 5.82 -9.58
C ALA A 155 33.75 6.42 -8.30
N ALA A 156 33.13 6.21 -7.14
CA ALA A 156 33.63 6.62 -5.83
C ALA A 156 34.66 5.63 -5.23
N GLY A 157 34.77 4.41 -5.80
CA GLY A 157 35.62 3.34 -5.28
C GLY A 157 35.12 2.76 -3.96
N LEU A 158 33.82 2.76 -3.77
CA LEU A 158 33.14 2.19 -2.60
C LEU A 158 32.80 0.73 -2.84
N GLU A 159 32.87 -0.08 -1.78
CA GLU A 159 32.27 -1.41 -1.77
C GLU A 159 30.74 -1.30 -1.75
N TYR A 160 30.05 -2.25 -2.36
CA TYR A 160 28.58 -2.29 -2.38
C TYR A 160 27.98 -2.62 -1.01
N PRO A 161 26.74 -2.19 -0.73
CA PRO A 161 26.04 -2.53 0.50
C PRO A 161 25.94 -4.05 0.70
N THR A 162 26.11 -4.48 1.96
CA THR A 162 25.99 -5.88 2.37
C THR A 162 24.93 -6.04 3.45
N THR A 163 24.52 -7.26 3.77
CA THR A 163 23.55 -7.54 4.84
C THR A 163 24.02 -7.10 6.24
N ASP A 164 25.32 -6.89 6.43
CA ASP A 164 25.90 -6.46 7.71
C ASP A 164 26.03 -4.93 7.83
N TRP A 165 25.58 -4.16 6.82
CA TRP A 165 25.66 -2.71 6.87
C TRP A 165 24.83 -2.14 8.03
N THR A 166 25.41 -1.12 8.64
CA THR A 166 24.80 -0.33 9.70
C THR A 166 24.48 1.09 9.20
N TRP A 167 23.69 1.86 9.96
CA TRP A 167 23.47 3.28 9.69
C TRP A 167 24.80 4.06 9.53
N ALA A 168 25.83 3.69 10.30
CA ALA A 168 27.13 4.34 10.19
C ALA A 168 27.81 4.06 8.85
N ASP A 169 27.67 2.84 8.31
CA ASP A 169 28.21 2.46 6.97
C ASP A 169 27.47 3.19 5.87
N GLU A 170 26.14 3.23 5.96
CA GLU A 170 25.25 3.96 5.04
C GLU A 170 25.58 5.44 5.02
N GLN A 171 25.69 6.10 6.20
CA GLN A 171 26.03 7.51 6.30
C GLN A 171 27.39 7.83 5.67
N ALA A 172 28.41 6.98 5.92
CA ALA A 172 29.75 7.17 5.36
C ALA A 172 29.75 7.03 3.82
N ALA A 173 28.99 6.09 3.28
CA ALA A 173 28.81 5.95 1.85
C ALA A 173 28.04 7.16 1.27
N ALA A 174 26.95 7.55 1.89
CA ALA A 174 26.13 8.69 1.47
C ALA A 174 26.93 10.01 1.44
N GLU A 175 27.76 10.27 2.45
CA GLU A 175 28.66 11.43 2.48
C GLU A 175 29.69 11.40 1.33
N THR A 176 30.20 10.21 1.00
CA THR A 176 31.18 10.04 -0.09
C THR A 176 30.55 10.22 -1.46
N LEU A 177 29.32 9.76 -1.65
CA LEU A 177 28.56 9.84 -2.90
C LEU A 177 27.98 11.22 -3.17
N THR A 178 27.79 12.05 -2.14
CA THR A 178 27.15 13.36 -2.28
C THR A 178 28.07 14.38 -2.95
N ASP A 179 27.64 14.91 -4.10
CA ASP A 179 28.20 16.08 -4.78
C ASP A 179 27.09 17.08 -5.10
N GLN A 180 26.77 17.92 -4.12
CA GLN A 180 25.72 18.93 -4.25
C GLN A 180 25.97 19.90 -5.42
N ALA A 181 27.25 20.15 -5.78
CA ALA A 181 27.58 21.04 -6.90
C ALA A 181 27.19 20.41 -8.25
N ALA A 182 27.23 19.08 -8.34
CA ALA A 182 26.76 18.31 -9.50
C ALA A 182 25.27 17.97 -9.42
N GLY A 183 24.60 18.26 -8.31
CA GLY A 183 23.22 17.87 -8.02
C GLY A 183 23.08 16.36 -7.80
N VAL A 184 24.12 15.72 -7.26
CA VAL A 184 24.13 14.30 -6.88
C VAL A 184 24.01 14.20 -5.38
N TRP A 185 23.10 13.35 -4.92
CA TRP A 185 22.85 13.07 -3.51
C TRP A 185 23.25 11.64 -3.18
N GLY A 186 23.76 11.42 -1.99
CA GLY A 186 24.25 10.09 -1.58
C GLY A 186 23.11 9.17 -1.19
N ASP A 187 22.03 9.74 -0.65
CA ASP A 187 20.92 8.96 -0.11
C ASP A 187 19.59 9.70 -0.26
N HIS A 188 18.49 8.95 -0.24
CA HIS A 188 17.14 9.45 -0.03
C HIS A 188 16.31 8.46 0.76
N GLN A 189 15.91 8.87 1.95
CA GLN A 189 15.03 8.13 2.85
C GLN A 189 13.81 9.01 3.16
N PRO A 190 12.58 8.61 2.77
CA PRO A 190 11.39 9.44 2.99
C PRO A 190 11.16 9.75 4.46
N VAL A 191 10.82 11.01 4.79
CA VAL A 191 10.46 11.39 6.16
C VAL A 191 8.96 11.27 6.33
N SER A 192 8.51 10.13 6.85
CA SER A 192 7.11 9.77 6.98
C SER A 192 6.88 8.82 8.16
N PHE A 193 5.61 8.58 8.49
CA PHE A 193 5.23 7.54 9.43
C PHE A 193 5.80 6.17 9.06
N TYR A 194 5.74 5.79 7.77
CA TYR A 194 6.18 4.47 7.30
C TYR A 194 7.69 4.25 7.44
N GLU A 195 8.48 5.28 7.25
CA GLU A 195 9.91 5.20 7.50
C GLU A 195 10.24 5.27 8.98
N TYR A 196 9.51 6.10 9.73
CA TYR A 196 9.82 6.29 11.14
C TYR A 196 9.64 5.02 11.98
N TYR A 197 8.54 4.27 11.84
CA TYR A 197 8.37 3.04 12.63
C TYR A 197 9.42 1.98 12.28
N LYS A 198 9.88 1.94 11.02
CA LYS A 198 10.97 1.06 10.58
C LYS A 198 12.30 1.45 11.25
N VAL A 199 12.73 2.71 11.13
CA VAL A 199 13.99 3.16 11.77
C VAL A 199 13.92 3.11 13.29
N LEU A 200 12.75 3.29 13.87
CA LEU A 200 12.52 3.07 15.30
C LEU A 200 12.80 1.63 15.70
N ALA A 201 12.27 0.65 14.95
CA ALA A 201 12.55 -0.78 15.14
C ALA A 201 14.03 -1.11 14.92
N GLN A 202 14.68 -0.52 13.89
CA GLN A 202 16.13 -0.65 13.65
C GLN A 202 16.98 -0.13 14.84
N ASN A 203 16.42 0.76 15.65
CA ASN A 203 17.06 1.30 16.86
C ASN A 203 16.58 0.65 18.17
N GLY A 204 15.81 -0.45 18.08
CA GLY A 204 15.30 -1.21 19.23
C GLY A 204 14.17 -0.53 20.00
N GLY A 205 13.48 0.43 19.39
CA GLY A 205 12.32 1.11 19.96
C GLY A 205 10.99 0.51 19.50
N GLU A 206 9.92 0.87 20.22
CA GLU A 206 8.55 0.43 19.94
C GLU A 206 7.66 1.64 19.67
N PHE A 207 6.76 1.54 18.67
CA PHE A 207 5.85 2.63 18.33
C PHE A 207 4.67 2.74 19.31
N LEU A 208 4.06 1.61 19.63
CA LEU A 208 2.99 1.47 20.62
C LEU A 208 3.48 0.66 21.82
N ASP A 209 2.84 0.83 22.96
CA ASP A 209 3.07 0.01 24.15
C ASP A 209 2.55 -1.42 23.95
N GLU A 210 2.88 -2.33 24.89
CA GLU A 210 2.43 -3.73 24.83
C GLU A 210 0.90 -3.91 24.73
N SER A 211 0.13 -2.91 25.14
CA SER A 211 -1.34 -2.94 25.05
C SER A 211 -1.87 -2.53 23.66
N GLY A 212 -1.03 -1.91 22.81
CA GLY A 212 -1.42 -1.37 21.53
C GLY A 212 -2.35 -0.14 21.61
N THR A 213 -2.49 0.45 22.82
CA THR A 213 -3.46 1.54 23.05
C THR A 213 -2.82 2.88 23.37
N LYS A 214 -1.50 2.92 23.48
CA LYS A 214 -0.72 4.14 23.74
C LYS A 214 0.57 4.14 22.96
N THR A 215 1.04 5.32 22.65
CA THR A 215 2.35 5.51 22.03
C THR A 215 3.49 5.21 23.02
N ALA A 216 4.59 4.64 22.50
CA ALA A 216 5.84 4.39 23.21
C ALA A 216 7.06 4.98 22.52
N PHE A 217 6.89 5.53 21.32
CA PHE A 217 7.98 6.01 20.47
C PHE A 217 8.73 7.25 21.05
N ASN A 218 8.12 8.01 21.95
CA ASN A 218 8.78 9.17 22.57
C ASN A 218 9.75 8.72 23.69
N SER A 219 10.76 8.00 23.28
CA SER A 219 11.82 7.39 24.09
C SER A 219 13.20 7.86 23.59
N PRO A 220 14.29 7.58 24.30
CA PRO A 220 15.64 7.86 23.80
C PRO A 220 15.90 7.21 22.44
N GLU A 221 15.46 5.97 22.24
CA GLU A 221 15.59 5.22 20.99
C GLU A 221 14.79 5.89 19.87
N GLY A 222 13.59 6.39 20.18
CA GLY A 222 12.74 7.09 19.22
C GLY A 222 13.26 8.46 18.83
N VAL A 223 13.84 9.19 19.77
CA VAL A 223 14.51 10.48 19.49
C VAL A 223 15.70 10.25 18.56
N GLU A 224 16.58 9.28 18.86
CA GLU A 224 17.74 8.95 18.03
C GLU A 224 17.30 8.51 16.62
N ALA A 225 16.26 7.68 16.51
CA ALA A 225 15.70 7.27 15.22
C ALA A 225 15.14 8.44 14.40
N ALA A 226 14.43 9.37 15.04
CA ALA A 226 13.94 10.57 14.38
C ALA A 226 15.08 11.52 13.97
N GLU A 227 16.09 11.72 14.84
CA GLU A 227 17.29 12.51 14.52
C GLU A 227 18.06 11.93 13.33
N TRP A 228 18.20 10.60 13.27
CA TRP A 228 18.78 9.89 12.13
C TRP A 228 18.01 10.22 10.84
N LEU A 229 16.70 10.03 10.84
CA LEU A 229 15.86 10.20 9.66
C LEU A 229 15.84 11.63 9.14
N VAL A 230 15.60 12.62 10.03
CA VAL A 230 15.49 14.02 9.61
C VAL A 230 16.86 14.68 9.36
N GLY A 231 17.91 14.19 10.02
CA GLY A 231 19.27 14.73 9.94
C GLY A 231 19.96 14.58 8.59
N LYS A 232 19.46 13.68 7.73
CA LYS A 232 19.94 13.48 6.37
C LYS A 232 19.63 14.68 5.46
N SER A 233 18.53 15.39 5.72
CA SER A 233 18.03 16.48 4.90
C SER A 233 19.03 17.64 4.79
N GLY A 234 19.33 18.06 3.56
CA GLY A 234 20.31 19.13 3.27
C GLY A 234 21.77 18.74 3.49
N THR A 235 22.05 17.51 3.90
CA THR A 235 23.42 16.96 4.06
C THR A 235 23.72 15.92 3.00
N VAL A 236 23.17 14.74 3.10
CA VAL A 236 23.30 13.63 2.14
C VAL A 236 22.03 13.39 1.32
N MET A 237 20.93 13.98 1.72
CA MET A 237 19.62 13.95 1.09
C MET A 237 19.14 15.38 0.75
N PRO A 238 18.38 15.60 -0.33
CA PRO A 238 17.79 16.91 -0.64
C PRO A 238 16.93 17.45 0.50
N THR A 239 16.77 18.76 0.55
CA THR A 239 15.78 19.40 1.43
C THR A 239 14.37 19.24 0.84
N ILE A 240 13.35 19.43 1.70
CA ILE A 240 11.94 19.44 1.26
C ILE A 240 11.70 20.48 0.15
N GLU A 241 12.32 21.66 0.27
CA GLU A 241 12.15 22.75 -0.68
C GLU A 241 12.68 22.39 -2.08
N GLU A 242 13.74 21.59 -2.18
CA GLU A 242 14.31 21.14 -3.46
C GLU A 242 13.39 20.19 -4.20
N GLY A 243 12.62 19.37 -3.46
CA GLY A 243 11.60 18.46 -4.03
C GLY A 243 10.24 19.10 -4.27
N GLN A 244 10.02 20.32 -3.74
CA GLN A 244 8.69 20.92 -3.73
C GLN A 244 8.11 21.11 -5.13
N GLY A 245 6.90 20.58 -5.34
CA GLY A 245 6.16 20.69 -6.61
C GLY A 245 6.62 19.69 -7.69
N THR A 246 7.49 18.76 -7.35
CA THR A 246 7.90 17.65 -8.23
C THR A 246 7.35 16.36 -7.64
N PRO A 247 6.30 15.78 -8.22
CA PRO A 247 5.84 14.45 -7.82
C PRO A 247 6.96 13.42 -7.97
N ASP A 248 7.00 12.43 -7.09
CA ASP A 248 7.94 11.32 -7.11
C ASP A 248 9.40 11.77 -7.29
N PHE A 249 9.77 12.81 -6.53
CA PHE A 249 11.06 13.50 -6.68
C PHE A 249 12.25 12.58 -6.41
N ASP A 250 12.15 11.69 -5.45
CA ASP A 250 13.12 10.65 -5.11
C ASP A 250 13.33 9.66 -6.25
N THR A 251 12.24 9.11 -6.77
CA THR A 251 12.22 8.25 -7.96
C THR A 251 12.87 8.93 -9.15
N LYS A 252 12.52 10.21 -9.37
CA LYS A 252 13.12 10.99 -10.43
C LYS A 252 14.63 11.19 -10.24
N LEU A 253 15.09 11.48 -9.03
CA LEU A 253 16.53 11.60 -8.75
C LEU A 253 17.25 10.29 -9.05
N PHE A 254 16.68 9.15 -8.65
CA PHE A 254 17.28 7.85 -8.92
C PHE A 254 17.31 7.55 -10.42
N THR A 255 16.21 7.72 -11.13
CA THR A 255 16.13 7.47 -12.59
C THR A 255 17.03 8.40 -13.40
N ASP A 256 17.26 9.63 -12.95
CA ASP A 256 18.20 10.59 -13.56
C ASP A 256 19.68 10.26 -13.24
N GLY A 257 19.97 9.20 -12.46
CA GLY A 257 21.33 8.82 -12.02
C GLY A 257 21.94 9.85 -11.07
N LYS A 258 21.09 10.55 -10.30
CA LYS A 258 21.46 11.62 -9.38
C LYS A 258 21.35 11.23 -7.91
N LEU A 259 21.11 9.96 -7.65
CA LEU A 259 20.96 9.42 -6.31
C LEU A 259 21.82 8.17 -6.16
N GLY A 260 22.60 8.10 -5.07
CA GLY A 260 23.46 6.96 -4.76
C GLY A 260 22.69 5.80 -4.17
N MET A 261 21.82 6.10 -3.20
CA MET A 261 20.99 5.13 -2.48
C MET A 261 19.56 5.64 -2.35
N LEU A 262 18.60 4.70 -2.37
CA LEU A 262 17.17 5.00 -2.25
C LEU A 262 16.50 3.92 -1.40
N HIS A 263 15.82 4.34 -0.34
CA HIS A 263 14.98 3.48 0.50
C HIS A 263 13.59 3.43 -0.09
N THR A 264 13.22 2.30 -0.70
CA THR A 264 11.90 2.09 -1.29
C THR A 264 11.59 0.59 -1.40
N GLY A 265 10.38 0.24 -1.83
CA GLY A 265 9.96 -1.14 -1.91
C GLY A 265 10.18 -1.78 -3.28
N ILE A 266 10.02 -3.08 -3.30
CA ILE A 266 10.20 -3.91 -4.50
C ILE A 266 9.21 -3.56 -5.64
N TRP A 267 8.15 -2.81 -5.34
CA TRP A 267 7.22 -2.27 -6.36
C TRP A 267 7.91 -1.37 -7.40
N MET A 268 9.13 -0.89 -7.10
CA MET A 268 9.92 -0.05 -8.02
C MET A 268 10.71 -0.85 -9.05
N PHE A 269 10.76 -2.18 -9.00
CA PHE A 269 11.55 -2.98 -9.92
C PHE A 269 11.14 -2.77 -11.39
N GLY A 270 9.84 -2.71 -11.65
CA GLY A 270 9.31 -2.43 -12.98
C GLY A 270 9.75 -1.07 -13.51
N ALA A 271 9.65 -0.02 -12.67
CA ALA A 271 10.05 1.35 -13.03
C ALA A 271 11.57 1.48 -13.29
N PHE A 272 12.38 0.66 -12.64
CA PHE A 272 13.84 0.72 -12.75
C PHE A 272 14.45 -0.31 -13.73
N ALA A 273 13.65 -1.17 -14.33
CA ALA A 273 14.11 -2.27 -15.18
C ALA A 273 14.95 -1.82 -16.39
N GLU A 274 14.71 -0.63 -16.93
CA GLU A 274 15.38 -0.10 -18.13
C GLU A 274 16.30 1.10 -17.84
N LEU A 275 16.82 1.23 -16.61
CA LEU A 275 17.73 2.34 -16.29
C LEU A 275 19.04 2.26 -17.11
N PRO A 276 19.61 3.39 -17.54
CA PRO A 276 20.81 3.43 -18.37
C PRO A 276 22.12 3.23 -17.59
N PHE A 277 22.06 2.89 -16.32
CA PHE A 277 23.19 2.64 -15.42
C PHE A 277 22.96 1.37 -14.61
N GLY A 278 24.03 0.82 -14.04
CA GLY A 278 23.93 -0.35 -13.17
C GLY A 278 23.32 -0.01 -11.82
N TRP A 279 22.42 -0.84 -11.35
CA TRP A 279 21.82 -0.74 -10.02
C TRP A 279 21.57 -2.13 -9.45
N ASP A 280 21.48 -2.21 -8.14
CA ASP A 280 21.11 -3.43 -7.42
C ASP A 280 20.48 -3.08 -6.08
N ILE A 281 20.16 -4.08 -5.28
CA ILE A 281 19.52 -3.92 -3.97
C ILE A 281 20.32 -4.62 -2.86
N ALA A 282 20.09 -4.16 -1.64
CA ALA A 282 20.58 -4.80 -0.41
C ALA A 282 19.47 -4.77 0.67
N VAL A 283 19.65 -5.59 1.71
CA VAL A 283 18.82 -5.47 2.93
C VAL A 283 19.03 -4.08 3.53
N GLU A 284 17.98 -3.52 4.10
CA GLU A 284 18.03 -2.23 4.81
C GLU A 284 19.07 -2.24 5.93
N PRO A 285 19.95 -1.24 6.01
CA PRO A 285 20.88 -1.11 7.12
C PRO A 285 20.15 -0.88 8.44
N GLY A 286 20.60 -1.55 9.51
CA GLY A 286 20.08 -1.36 10.86
C GLY A 286 21.01 -0.54 11.76
N ASN A 287 20.60 -0.32 13.00
CA ASN A 287 21.47 0.25 14.05
C ASN A 287 21.74 -0.78 15.15
N THR A 288 20.86 -0.92 16.14
CA THR A 288 20.96 -1.96 17.17
C THR A 288 20.35 -3.27 16.71
N GLU A 289 19.39 -3.21 15.83
CA GLU A 289 18.68 -4.31 15.23
C GLU A 289 18.60 -4.13 13.70
N GLN A 290 18.36 -5.21 12.97
CA GLN A 290 17.95 -5.11 11.56
C GLN A 290 16.43 -5.09 11.49
N ALA A 291 15.87 -4.24 10.65
CA ALA A 291 14.45 -4.25 10.38
C ALA A 291 14.16 -3.65 8.99
N SER A 292 13.31 -4.34 8.24
CA SER A 292 12.76 -3.88 6.96
C SER A 292 11.24 -3.75 7.07
N ALA A 293 10.69 -2.67 6.56
CA ALA A 293 9.25 -2.53 6.54
C ALA A 293 8.63 -3.58 5.61
N LEU A 294 7.62 -4.28 6.11
CA LEU A 294 6.78 -5.18 5.32
C LEU A 294 5.44 -4.52 5.07
N PHE A 295 5.10 -4.41 3.80
CA PHE A 295 3.77 -4.01 3.36
C PHE A 295 3.02 -5.22 2.84
N SER A 296 1.75 -5.31 3.17
CA SER A 296 0.82 -6.27 2.62
C SER A 296 -0.43 -5.54 2.19
N ASN A 297 -0.86 -5.82 0.98
CA ASN A 297 -2.09 -5.30 0.42
C ASN A 297 -3.10 -6.43 0.31
N ALA A 298 -4.36 -6.09 0.43
CA ALA A 298 -5.46 -7.01 0.30
C ALA A 298 -6.58 -6.39 -0.53
N VAL A 299 -7.52 -7.22 -0.89
CA VAL A 299 -8.75 -6.81 -1.56
C VAL A 299 -9.92 -7.10 -0.64
N GLY A 300 -10.71 -6.07 -0.36
CA GLY A 300 -11.94 -6.17 0.41
C GLY A 300 -13.18 -6.06 -0.46
N VAL A 301 -14.27 -6.63 0.01
CA VAL A 301 -15.61 -6.49 -0.58
C VAL A 301 -16.45 -5.64 0.33
N SER A 302 -17.17 -4.67 -0.23
CA SER A 302 -18.08 -3.81 0.52
C SER A 302 -19.23 -4.59 1.14
N ALA A 303 -19.48 -4.39 2.44
CA ALA A 303 -20.66 -4.95 3.11
C ALA A 303 -21.98 -4.39 2.57
N GLU A 304 -21.95 -3.24 1.88
CA GLU A 304 -23.11 -2.58 1.26
C GLU A 304 -23.28 -2.94 -0.24
N SER A 305 -22.41 -3.80 -0.80
CA SER A 305 -22.53 -4.25 -2.19
C SER A 305 -23.82 -5.04 -2.41
N ASP A 306 -24.54 -4.72 -3.48
CA ASP A 306 -25.70 -5.51 -3.93
C ASP A 306 -25.25 -6.83 -4.64
N HIS A 307 -23.93 -6.99 -4.89
CA HIS A 307 -23.33 -8.05 -5.68
C HIS A 307 -22.22 -8.82 -4.96
N VAL A 308 -22.33 -9.01 -3.64
CA VAL A 308 -21.28 -9.60 -2.77
C VAL A 308 -20.73 -10.93 -3.34
N GLU A 309 -21.59 -11.82 -3.88
CA GLU A 309 -21.15 -13.10 -4.45
C GLU A 309 -20.24 -12.92 -5.67
N ALA A 310 -20.62 -12.04 -6.60
CA ALA A 310 -19.80 -11.75 -7.79
C ALA A 310 -18.52 -11.00 -7.42
N ALA A 311 -18.60 -10.06 -6.48
CA ALA A 311 -17.47 -9.31 -5.95
C ALA A 311 -16.46 -10.22 -5.23
N THR A 312 -16.93 -11.18 -4.41
CA THR A 312 -16.07 -12.18 -3.75
C THR A 312 -15.34 -13.04 -4.78
N LYS A 313 -16.06 -13.52 -5.79
CA LYS A 313 -15.47 -14.33 -6.86
C LYS A 313 -14.37 -13.57 -7.63
N PHE A 314 -14.59 -12.28 -7.89
CA PHE A 314 -13.57 -11.45 -8.50
C PHE A 314 -12.38 -11.21 -7.54
N ALA A 315 -12.65 -10.94 -6.27
CA ALA A 315 -11.59 -10.75 -5.27
C ALA A 315 -10.71 -12.01 -5.13
N GLU A 316 -11.28 -13.21 -5.10
CA GLU A 316 -10.53 -14.47 -5.10
C GLU A 316 -9.69 -14.63 -6.37
N PHE A 317 -10.26 -14.38 -7.55
CA PHE A 317 -9.52 -14.44 -8.81
C PHE A 317 -8.38 -13.44 -8.87
N LEU A 318 -8.63 -12.20 -8.45
CA LEU A 318 -7.64 -11.11 -8.41
C LEU A 318 -6.49 -11.38 -7.44
N THR A 319 -6.67 -12.27 -6.45
CA THR A 319 -5.68 -12.49 -5.38
C THR A 319 -5.01 -13.86 -5.41
N SER A 320 -5.57 -14.86 -6.14
CA SER A 320 -5.04 -16.22 -6.11
C SER A 320 -4.98 -16.95 -7.48
N SER A 321 -5.47 -16.33 -8.56
CA SER A 321 -5.43 -17.00 -9.87
C SER A 321 -3.99 -17.12 -10.41
N ASP A 322 -3.71 -18.18 -11.17
CA ASP A 322 -2.44 -18.36 -11.88
C ASP A 322 -2.09 -17.16 -12.76
N VAL A 323 -3.12 -16.54 -13.38
CA VAL A 323 -2.94 -15.34 -14.22
C VAL A 323 -2.43 -14.17 -13.41
N MET A 324 -2.99 -13.95 -12.21
CA MET A 324 -2.54 -12.90 -11.31
C MET A 324 -1.11 -13.15 -10.81
N VAL A 325 -0.83 -14.37 -10.33
CA VAL A 325 0.51 -14.76 -9.87
C VAL A 325 1.55 -14.54 -10.96
N GLN A 326 1.26 -15.03 -12.18
CA GLN A 326 2.20 -14.88 -13.29
C GLN A 326 2.36 -13.42 -13.73
N ALA A 327 1.28 -12.64 -13.76
CA ALA A 327 1.34 -11.22 -14.12
C ALA A 327 2.22 -10.43 -13.14
N ARG A 328 2.11 -10.69 -11.83
CA ARG A 328 2.96 -10.05 -10.81
C ARG A 328 4.43 -10.45 -10.94
N LEU A 329 4.70 -11.73 -11.08
CA LEU A 329 6.08 -12.23 -11.21
C LEU A 329 6.76 -11.73 -12.49
N ASP A 330 6.07 -11.76 -13.64
CA ASP A 330 6.64 -11.37 -14.93
C ASP A 330 6.90 -9.85 -15.03
N SER A 331 6.09 -9.05 -14.37
CA SER A 331 6.22 -7.59 -14.43
C SER A 331 7.18 -7.01 -13.39
N GLY A 332 7.63 -7.82 -12.42
CA GLY A 332 8.36 -7.32 -11.25
C GLY A 332 7.49 -6.46 -10.35
N TRP A 333 6.17 -6.66 -10.41
CA TRP A 333 5.22 -6.08 -9.47
C TRP A 333 5.47 -6.64 -8.06
N GLU A 334 4.70 -6.29 -7.05
CA GLU A 334 4.84 -6.87 -5.72
C GLU A 334 4.67 -8.39 -5.74
N LEU A 335 5.28 -9.08 -4.78
CA LEU A 335 5.15 -10.54 -4.69
C LEU A 335 3.71 -10.95 -4.38
N PRO A 336 3.17 -11.95 -5.09
CA PRO A 336 1.84 -12.49 -4.81
C PRO A 336 1.81 -13.18 -3.44
N ALA A 337 0.67 -13.16 -2.77
CA ALA A 337 0.47 -13.83 -1.48
C ALA A 337 0.30 -15.35 -1.60
N THR A 338 0.80 -15.95 -2.69
CA THR A 338 0.71 -17.40 -2.96
C THR A 338 1.45 -18.24 -1.93
N SER A 339 0.94 -19.44 -1.68
CA SER A 339 1.61 -20.48 -0.88
C SER A 339 2.65 -21.27 -1.69
N ASP A 340 2.65 -21.18 -3.04
CA ASP A 340 3.56 -21.96 -3.89
C ASP A 340 4.97 -21.36 -3.91
N GLU A 341 5.87 -21.97 -3.10
CA GLU A 341 7.27 -21.58 -3.03
C GLU A 341 8.02 -21.83 -4.35
N ALA A 342 7.55 -22.74 -5.21
CA ALA A 342 8.19 -23.01 -6.49
C ALA A 342 7.97 -21.83 -7.47
N GLU A 343 6.81 -21.19 -7.43
CA GLU A 343 6.55 -19.96 -8.19
C GLU A 343 7.45 -18.82 -7.70
N LEU A 344 7.54 -18.62 -6.39
CA LEU A 344 8.41 -17.59 -5.82
C LEU A 344 9.90 -17.86 -6.09
N SER A 345 10.33 -19.13 -6.18
CA SER A 345 11.73 -19.44 -6.50
C SER A 345 12.13 -18.97 -7.89
N GLY A 346 11.21 -18.96 -8.86
CA GLY A 346 11.43 -18.41 -10.21
C GLY A 346 11.73 -16.92 -10.21
N TYR A 347 11.26 -16.20 -9.21
CA TYR A 347 11.53 -14.77 -9.03
C TYR A 347 13.01 -14.45 -8.81
N LEU A 348 13.77 -15.34 -8.16
CA LEU A 348 15.21 -15.17 -7.91
C LEU A 348 16.06 -15.23 -9.18
N ASP A 349 15.58 -15.93 -10.21
CA ASP A 349 16.28 -16.13 -11.48
C ASP A 349 15.95 -15.04 -12.53
N GLN A 350 15.06 -14.09 -12.21
CA GLN A 350 14.71 -12.98 -13.08
C GLN A 350 15.84 -11.94 -13.07
N GLY A 351 16.14 -11.33 -14.20
CA GLY A 351 17.19 -10.33 -14.44
C GLY A 351 17.49 -9.32 -13.31
N ASP A 352 17.59 -8.04 -13.63
CA ASP A 352 17.86 -7.01 -12.62
C ASP A 352 16.65 -6.80 -11.67
N PRO A 353 16.91 -6.51 -10.37
CA PRO A 353 18.22 -6.48 -9.71
C PRO A 353 18.82 -7.88 -9.57
N ALA A 354 20.17 -7.98 -9.59
CA ALA A 354 20.85 -9.27 -9.48
C ALA A 354 20.73 -9.89 -8.07
N ASN A 355 20.66 -9.07 -7.03
CA ASN A 355 20.55 -9.51 -5.64
C ASN A 355 19.10 -9.61 -5.16
N ARG A 356 18.21 -10.27 -5.92
CA ARG A 356 16.81 -10.50 -5.49
C ARG A 356 16.67 -11.28 -4.18
N GLN A 357 17.74 -11.99 -3.77
CA GLN A 357 17.79 -12.68 -2.48
C GLN A 357 17.58 -11.70 -1.30
N ALA A 358 18.04 -10.45 -1.41
CA ALA A 358 17.84 -9.44 -0.37
C ALA A 358 16.38 -9.21 -0.01
N VAL A 359 15.43 -9.45 -0.94
CA VAL A 359 13.99 -9.37 -0.67
C VAL A 359 13.57 -10.42 0.37
N PHE A 360 14.06 -11.66 0.21
CA PHE A 360 13.74 -12.75 1.13
C PHE A 360 14.51 -12.63 2.44
N ASP A 361 15.77 -12.19 2.39
CA ASP A 361 16.57 -11.94 3.59
C ASP A 361 15.93 -10.84 4.45
N SER A 362 15.31 -9.83 3.83
CA SER A 362 14.55 -8.78 4.54
C SER A 362 13.34 -9.31 5.30
N LEU A 363 12.78 -10.46 4.90
CA LEU A 363 11.65 -11.10 5.61
C LEU A 363 12.07 -11.78 6.94
N GLU A 364 13.37 -11.95 7.19
CA GLU A 364 13.86 -12.48 8.46
C GLU A 364 13.76 -11.46 9.61
N HIS A 365 13.73 -10.15 9.26
CA HIS A 365 13.73 -9.02 10.19
C HIS A 365 12.67 -8.00 9.80
N VAL A 366 11.41 -8.35 10.03
CA VAL A 366 10.27 -7.53 9.60
C VAL A 366 9.86 -6.53 10.65
N ALA A 367 9.72 -5.26 10.26
CA ALA A 367 8.97 -4.24 10.99
C ALA A 367 7.56 -4.13 10.37
N LEU A 368 6.54 -4.42 11.15
CA LEU A 368 5.14 -4.23 10.75
C LEU A 368 4.68 -2.83 11.14
N PRO A 369 3.80 -2.20 10.35
CA PRO A 369 3.21 -0.93 10.73
C PRO A 369 2.39 -1.09 12.01
N PRO A 370 2.48 -0.12 12.96
CA PRO A 370 1.61 -0.10 14.11
C PRO A 370 0.14 0.02 13.67
N VAL A 371 -0.72 -0.80 14.26
CA VAL A 371 -2.14 -0.89 13.92
C VAL A 371 -3.00 -0.56 15.13
N VAL A 372 -3.96 0.35 14.95
CA VAL A 372 -4.96 0.73 15.94
C VAL A 372 -6.37 0.62 15.35
N ALA A 373 -7.36 0.27 16.16
CA ALA A 373 -8.73 0.10 15.68
C ALA A 373 -9.43 1.43 15.32
N GLU A 374 -9.06 2.51 16.01
CA GLU A 374 -9.61 3.84 15.77
C GLU A 374 -8.49 4.86 15.58
N GLY A 375 -8.69 5.84 14.71
CA GLY A 375 -7.71 6.91 14.48
C GLY A 375 -6.45 6.49 13.70
N GLN A 376 -6.46 5.36 12.99
CA GLN A 376 -5.29 4.85 12.27
C GLN A 376 -4.71 5.88 11.29
N GLN A 377 -5.53 6.44 10.42
CA GLN A 377 -5.08 7.43 9.45
C GLN A 377 -4.60 8.73 10.15
N GLU A 378 -5.34 9.17 11.17
CA GLU A 378 -4.96 10.37 11.93
C GLU A 378 -3.62 10.18 12.65
N MET A 379 -3.33 8.98 13.18
CA MET A 379 -2.04 8.64 13.76
C MET A 379 -0.90 8.75 12.73
N GLN A 380 -1.08 8.22 11.53
CA GLN A 380 -0.10 8.27 10.45
C GLN A 380 0.15 9.71 9.99
N ASP A 381 -0.91 10.48 9.80
CA ASP A 381 -0.84 11.87 9.36
C ASP A 381 -0.16 12.76 10.40
N ILE A 382 -0.52 12.60 11.69
CA ILE A 382 0.12 13.36 12.79
C ILE A 382 1.61 13.07 12.86
N MET A 383 2.01 11.80 12.82
CA MET A 383 3.43 11.45 12.89
C MET A 383 4.20 12.05 11.72
N THR A 384 3.69 11.90 10.49
CA THR A 384 4.32 12.46 9.29
C THR A 384 4.42 13.98 9.38
N GLU A 385 3.35 14.67 9.77
CA GLU A 385 3.35 16.13 9.94
C GLU A 385 4.43 16.61 10.93
N GLU A 386 4.51 15.98 12.11
CA GLU A 386 5.46 16.38 13.15
C GLU A 386 6.92 16.09 12.74
N LEU A 387 7.18 14.98 12.07
CA LEU A 387 8.50 14.68 11.50
C LEU A 387 8.91 15.70 10.43
N VAL A 388 7.98 16.12 9.56
CA VAL A 388 8.22 17.16 8.55
C VAL A 388 8.47 18.52 9.19
N GLU A 389 7.82 18.86 10.33
CA GLU A 389 8.12 20.05 11.11
C GLU A 389 9.56 20.01 11.66
N ALA A 390 10.01 18.83 12.15
CA ALA A 390 11.38 18.64 12.59
C ALA A 390 12.39 18.70 11.43
N GLN A 391 12.12 18.01 10.33
CA GLN A 391 12.96 18.01 9.13
C GLN A 391 13.19 19.42 8.56
N SER A 392 12.16 20.24 8.58
CA SER A 392 12.24 21.64 8.12
C SER A 392 12.88 22.60 9.15
N GLY A 393 13.28 22.10 10.32
CA GLY A 393 13.86 22.90 11.40
C GLY A 393 12.87 23.85 12.09
N ARG A 394 11.56 23.67 11.90
CA ARG A 394 10.52 24.47 12.58
C ARG A 394 10.28 24.02 14.02
N LYS A 395 10.56 22.76 14.32
CA LYS A 395 10.56 22.17 15.68
C LYS A 395 11.88 21.45 15.94
N SER A 396 12.26 21.27 17.21
CA SER A 396 13.24 20.24 17.56
C SER A 396 12.62 18.84 17.40
N VAL A 397 13.44 17.81 17.28
CA VAL A 397 12.95 16.41 17.22
C VAL A 397 12.17 16.06 18.48
N GLU A 398 12.69 16.45 19.66
CA GLU A 398 12.04 16.18 20.96
C GLU A 398 10.67 16.88 21.05
N ASP A 399 10.55 18.15 20.60
CA ASP A 399 9.29 18.88 20.61
C ASP A 399 8.30 18.28 19.60
N ALA A 400 8.77 17.81 18.45
CA ALA A 400 7.95 17.15 17.44
C ALA A 400 7.39 15.81 17.96
N LEU A 401 8.25 14.95 18.54
CA LEU A 401 7.81 13.68 19.10
C LEU A 401 6.88 13.85 20.30
N ALA A 402 7.12 14.84 21.18
CA ALA A 402 6.23 15.14 22.29
C ALA A 402 4.85 15.62 21.81
N SER A 403 4.81 16.46 20.76
CA SER A 403 3.57 16.89 20.11
C SER A 403 2.84 15.73 19.44
N ALA A 404 3.57 14.86 18.72
CA ALA A 404 3.00 13.66 18.11
C ALA A 404 2.40 12.72 19.15
N GLU A 405 3.11 12.46 20.27
CA GLU A 405 2.64 11.62 21.37
C GLU A 405 1.32 12.14 21.95
N GLU A 406 1.22 13.43 22.26
CA GLU A 406 0.00 14.04 22.81
C GLU A 406 -1.19 13.90 21.83
N ARG A 407 -0.96 14.27 20.56
CA ARG A 407 -1.99 14.27 19.52
C ARG A 407 -2.45 12.85 19.16
N ILE A 408 -1.51 11.92 18.99
CA ILE A 408 -1.82 10.54 18.63
C ILE A 408 -2.55 9.84 19.78
N ASN A 409 -2.09 9.99 21.04
CA ASN A 409 -2.79 9.40 22.18
C ASN A 409 -4.21 9.96 22.37
N ALA A 410 -4.47 11.19 21.93
CA ALA A 410 -5.82 11.75 21.93
C ALA A 410 -6.68 11.14 20.80
N ALA A 411 -6.09 10.85 19.64
CA ALA A 411 -6.78 10.27 18.48
C ALA A 411 -7.14 8.79 18.67
N ILE A 412 -6.22 8.00 19.25
CA ILE A 412 -6.39 6.54 19.41
C ILE A 412 -7.00 6.13 20.76
N GLY A 413 -7.09 7.04 21.72
CA GLY A 413 -7.59 6.78 23.10
C GLY A 413 -8.98 7.31 23.38
N GLY A 414 -9.78 7.68 22.34
CA GLY A 414 -11.08 8.35 22.44
C GLY A 414 -12.25 7.49 22.92
#